data_5bee82b2dc5a2199ec62409e12dd84e9
#
_entry.id   5bee82b2dc5a2199ec62409e12dd84e9
#
_cell.length_a   1.000
_cell.length_b   1.000
_cell.length_c   1.000
_cell.angle_alpha   90.00
_cell.angle_beta   90.00
_cell.angle_gamma   90.00
#
_symmetry.space_group_name_H-M   'P 1'
#
loop_
_entity.id
_entity.type
_entity.pdbx_description
1 polymer ?
#
loop_
_entity_poly.entity_id
_entity_poly.type
_entity_poly.pdbx_seq_one_letter_code
_entity_poly.pdbx_strand_id
1 'polypeptide(L)'
;MCWPSSRPCTAPAPTRRSSTLIDAAHAGKQVLALVEIKARFDEDANIAWARKLERAGVHVVYGIVGLKTHCKLIEVVRQEADGLRRYCHVGTGNYNPKTARLYTDLGLLTCDPVVGQDLTRLFNQLSGYAPKSSFHRLLVAPRTVRTGLIQRIRREEDARPRRQGGLDQDQGQLHRGREDHRRLYRALRPA
;
A
#
# COMPACT_ATOMS: atom_id res chain seq x y z
N MET A 1 1.42 -8.75 -2.74
CA MET A 1 0.11 -8.15 -3.06
C MET A 1 -0.67 -8.01 -1.76
N CYS A 2 -1.08 -6.80 -1.38
CA CYS A 2 -1.93 -6.58 -0.21
C CYS A 2 -3.39 -6.57 -0.64
N TRP A 3 -4.21 -7.41 -0.05
CA TRP A 3 -5.64 -7.51 -0.29
C TRP A 3 -6.40 -6.94 0.90
N PRO A 4 -6.96 -5.72 0.86
CA PRO A 4 -7.86 -5.24 1.87
C PRO A 4 -9.31 -5.49 1.44
N SER A 5 -10.08 -6.12 2.28
CA SER A 5 -11.52 -6.20 2.15
C SER A 5 -12.18 -5.15 3.04
N SER A 6 -12.92 -4.25 2.46
CA SER A 6 -13.85 -3.41 3.17
C SER A 6 -15.09 -3.22 2.32
N ARG A 7 -15.97 -4.19 2.31
CA ARG A 7 -17.43 -4.24 2.09
C ARG A 7 -17.85 -5.64 1.65
N PRO A 8 -19.11 -6.07 1.91
CA PRO A 8 -19.54 -7.42 1.65
C PRO A 8 -19.41 -7.77 0.17
N CYS A 9 -18.55 -8.70 -0.13
CA CYS A 9 -18.56 -9.43 -1.38
C CYS A 9 -19.29 -10.74 -1.14
N THR A 10 -20.56 -10.78 -1.47
CA THR A 10 -21.16 -12.08 -1.86
C THR A 10 -20.19 -12.71 -2.83
N ALA A 11 -19.72 -13.92 -2.51
CA ALA A 11 -18.65 -14.60 -3.22
C ALA A 11 -18.78 -14.43 -4.74
N PRO A 12 -17.99 -13.56 -5.36
CA PRO A 12 -17.99 -13.51 -6.81
C PRO A 12 -17.07 -14.60 -7.31
N ALA A 13 -17.37 -15.06 -8.52
CA ALA A 13 -16.48 -15.86 -9.32
C ALA A 13 -15.03 -15.40 -9.20
N PRO A 14 -14.02 -16.31 -9.27
CA PRO A 14 -12.62 -15.97 -9.09
C PRO A 14 -12.27 -14.75 -9.93
N THR A 15 -11.85 -13.67 -9.27
CA THR A 15 -11.39 -12.52 -10.03
C THR A 15 -10.17 -12.95 -10.83
N ARG A 16 -10.03 -12.51 -12.08
CA ARG A 16 -8.87 -12.80 -12.95
C ARG A 16 -7.53 -12.66 -12.22
N ARG A 17 -7.46 -11.80 -11.22
CA ARG A 17 -6.21 -11.49 -10.46
C ARG A 17 -5.80 -12.59 -9.48
N SER A 18 -6.75 -13.21 -8.80
CA SER A 18 -6.43 -14.34 -7.90
C SER A 18 -6.09 -15.60 -8.70
N SER A 19 -6.67 -15.80 -9.89
CA SER A 19 -6.22 -16.85 -10.78
C SER A 19 -4.79 -16.60 -11.25
N THR A 20 -4.43 -15.36 -11.61
CA THR A 20 -3.07 -15.02 -12.05
C THR A 20 -2.00 -15.34 -11.00
N LEU A 21 -2.27 -15.16 -9.70
CA LEU A 21 -1.32 -15.52 -8.64
C LEU A 21 -1.16 -17.05 -8.54
N ILE A 22 -2.26 -17.77 -8.65
CA ILE A 22 -2.27 -19.23 -8.68
C ILE A 22 -1.51 -19.75 -9.92
N ASP A 23 -1.79 -19.18 -11.09
CA ASP A 23 -1.13 -19.53 -12.33
C ASP A 23 0.38 -19.28 -12.25
N ALA A 24 0.78 -18.16 -11.64
CA ALA A 24 2.18 -17.84 -11.40
C ALA A 24 2.86 -18.85 -10.46
N ALA A 25 2.19 -19.24 -9.37
CA ALA A 25 2.71 -20.26 -8.44
C ALA A 25 2.83 -21.62 -9.13
N HIS A 26 1.84 -22.04 -9.91
CA HIS A 26 1.90 -23.28 -10.70
C HIS A 26 3.01 -23.24 -11.76
N ALA A 27 3.34 -22.05 -12.28
CA ALA A 27 4.48 -21.84 -13.18
C ALA A 27 5.83 -21.78 -12.45
N GLY A 28 5.91 -22.16 -11.17
CA GLY A 28 7.13 -22.21 -10.37
C GLY A 28 7.64 -20.85 -9.90
N LYS A 29 6.81 -19.79 -9.95
CA LYS A 29 7.20 -18.47 -9.43
C LYS A 29 6.97 -18.40 -7.92
N GLN A 30 7.86 -17.72 -7.22
CA GLN A 30 7.63 -17.41 -5.81
C GLN A 30 6.59 -16.31 -5.70
N VAL A 31 5.49 -16.61 -5.03
CA VAL A 31 4.36 -15.68 -4.87
C VAL A 31 4.09 -15.49 -3.39
N LEU A 32 4.03 -14.23 -2.95
CA LEU A 32 3.61 -13.86 -1.61
C LEU A 32 2.33 -13.03 -1.72
N ALA A 33 1.31 -13.39 -0.96
CA ALA A 33 0.05 -12.67 -0.86
C ALA A 33 -0.24 -12.31 0.59
N LEU A 34 -0.49 -11.02 0.85
CA LEU A 34 -1.00 -10.59 2.14
C LEU A 34 -2.53 -10.49 2.07
N VAL A 35 -3.20 -11.23 2.94
CA VAL A 35 -4.66 -11.31 3.02
C VAL A 35 -5.12 -10.76 4.38
N GLU A 36 -5.96 -9.74 4.37
CA GLU A 36 -6.59 -9.20 5.58
C GLU A 36 -7.84 -10.04 5.91
N ILE A 37 -7.80 -10.83 6.98
CA ILE A 37 -8.93 -11.70 7.39
C ILE A 37 -10.04 -10.88 8.05
N LYS A 38 -9.68 -9.90 8.90
CA LYS A 38 -10.63 -9.09 9.66
C LYS A 38 -11.33 -8.04 8.79
N ALA A 39 -12.15 -8.51 7.87
CA ALA A 39 -13.02 -7.65 7.08
C ALA A 39 -14.45 -7.85 7.54
N ARG A 40 -15.09 -6.79 8.01
CA ARG A 40 -16.52 -6.86 8.40
C ARG A 40 -17.32 -7.45 7.23
N PHE A 41 -18.02 -8.57 7.49
CA PHE A 41 -18.95 -9.29 6.59
C PHE A 41 -18.33 -10.18 5.50
N ASP A 42 -17.00 -10.38 5.42
CA ASP A 42 -16.36 -11.18 4.38
C ASP A 42 -15.30 -12.15 4.92
N GLU A 43 -15.30 -12.43 6.22
CA GLU A 43 -14.26 -13.23 6.88
C GLU A 43 -14.17 -14.63 6.27
N ASP A 44 -15.31 -15.30 6.08
CA ASP A 44 -15.35 -16.67 5.51
C ASP A 44 -14.84 -16.71 4.07
N ALA A 45 -15.21 -15.72 3.26
CA ALA A 45 -14.74 -15.63 1.88
C ALA A 45 -13.23 -15.40 1.80
N ASN A 46 -12.69 -14.55 2.70
CA ASN A 46 -11.25 -14.28 2.76
C ASN A 46 -10.46 -15.50 3.24
N ILE A 47 -10.98 -16.24 4.22
CA ILE A 47 -10.38 -17.50 4.68
C ILE A 47 -10.40 -18.54 3.55
N ALA A 48 -11.51 -18.68 2.84
CA ALA A 48 -11.61 -19.62 1.72
C ALA A 48 -10.60 -19.27 0.61
N TRP A 49 -10.42 -17.98 0.31
CA TRP A 49 -9.43 -17.50 -0.66
C TRP A 49 -7.99 -17.75 -0.18
N ALA A 50 -7.68 -17.43 1.06
CA ALA A 50 -6.37 -17.69 1.65
C ALA A 50 -6.00 -19.18 1.52
N ARG A 51 -6.89 -20.07 1.92
CA ARG A 51 -6.71 -21.54 1.77
C ARG A 51 -6.51 -21.97 0.32
N LYS A 52 -7.22 -21.34 -0.64
CA LYS A 52 -7.05 -21.64 -2.05
C LYS A 52 -5.69 -21.22 -2.57
N LEU A 53 -5.20 -20.06 -2.17
CA LEU A 53 -3.85 -19.57 -2.50
C LEU A 53 -2.78 -20.48 -1.90
N GLU A 54 -2.91 -20.85 -0.63
CA GLU A 54 -1.97 -21.76 0.06
C GLU A 54 -1.88 -23.11 -0.64
N ARG A 55 -3.03 -23.72 -1.00
CA ARG A 55 -3.07 -25.00 -1.75
C ARG A 55 -2.38 -24.92 -3.11
N ALA A 56 -2.34 -23.74 -3.72
CA ALA A 56 -1.64 -23.50 -4.98
C ALA A 56 -0.15 -23.18 -4.80
N GLY A 57 0.38 -23.24 -3.57
CA GLY A 57 1.80 -22.97 -3.29
C GLY A 57 2.14 -21.47 -3.12
N VAL A 58 1.13 -20.62 -2.97
CA VAL A 58 1.34 -19.20 -2.66
C VAL A 58 1.65 -19.04 -1.17
N HIS A 59 2.69 -18.30 -0.83
CA HIS A 59 2.97 -17.92 0.56
C HIS A 59 1.97 -16.86 1.03
N VAL A 60 1.06 -17.24 1.94
CA VAL A 60 0.02 -16.34 2.43
C VAL A 60 0.41 -15.77 3.79
N VAL A 61 0.25 -14.47 3.95
CA VAL A 61 0.51 -13.72 5.19
C VAL A 61 -0.76 -13.00 5.61
N TYR A 62 -1.07 -13.05 6.91
CA TYR A 62 -2.34 -12.55 7.46
C TYR A 62 -2.23 -11.18 8.15
N GLY A 63 -1.25 -10.38 7.76
CA GLY A 63 -1.03 -9.04 8.31
C GLY A 63 -0.36 -9.04 9.68
N ILE A 64 -0.39 -7.89 10.34
CA ILE A 64 0.25 -7.68 11.65
C ILE A 64 -0.82 -7.61 12.74
N VAL A 65 -0.63 -8.36 13.80
CA VAL A 65 -1.55 -8.37 14.96
C VAL A 65 -1.69 -6.94 15.53
N GLY A 66 -2.93 -6.52 15.72
CA GLY A 66 -3.26 -5.20 16.27
C GLY A 66 -3.20 -4.03 15.29
N LEU A 67 -2.79 -4.25 14.03
CA LEU A 67 -2.77 -3.24 12.98
C LEU A 67 -3.63 -3.69 11.80
N LYS A 68 -4.39 -2.74 11.24
CA LYS A 68 -5.12 -2.95 9.98
C LYS A 68 -4.19 -2.70 8.80
N THR A 69 -4.11 -3.64 7.88
CA THR A 69 -3.36 -3.46 6.64
C THR A 69 -4.21 -2.76 5.59
N HIS A 70 -3.96 -1.47 5.35
CA HIS A 70 -4.76 -0.66 4.42
C HIS A 70 -4.02 -0.32 3.12
N CYS A 71 -2.76 -0.64 2.99
CA CYS A 71 -1.97 -0.38 1.78
C CYS A 71 -2.43 -1.26 0.59
N LYS A 72 -2.34 -0.70 -0.62
CA LYS A 72 -2.64 -1.39 -1.87
C LYS A 72 -1.36 -1.41 -2.70
N LEU A 73 -0.66 -2.53 -2.65
CA LEU A 73 0.67 -2.67 -3.19
C LEU A 73 0.78 -3.93 -4.06
N ILE A 74 1.47 -3.81 -5.18
CA ILE A 74 1.95 -4.95 -5.97
C ILE A 74 3.43 -4.72 -6.24
N GLU A 75 4.22 -5.77 -6.10
CA GLU A 75 5.61 -5.79 -6.52
C GLU A 75 5.85 -7.04 -7.37
N VAL A 76 6.47 -6.84 -8.53
CA VAL A 76 6.96 -7.92 -9.39
C VAL A 76 8.46 -7.75 -9.53
N VAL A 77 9.22 -8.74 -9.10
CA VAL A 77 10.68 -8.76 -9.23
C VAL A 77 11.03 -9.67 -10.39
N ARG A 78 11.76 -9.13 -11.36
CA ARG A 78 12.21 -9.87 -12.55
C ARG A 78 13.72 -9.80 -12.70
N GLN A 79 14.29 -10.90 -13.19
CA GLN A 79 15.65 -10.90 -13.73
C GLN A 79 15.58 -10.36 -15.16
N GLU A 80 16.19 -9.21 -15.39
CA GLU A 80 16.36 -8.60 -16.70
C GLU A 80 17.81 -8.78 -17.17
N ALA A 81 18.12 -8.34 -18.38
CA ALA A 81 19.47 -8.43 -18.92
C ALA A 81 20.51 -7.59 -18.13
N ASP A 82 20.04 -6.49 -17.54
CA ASP A 82 20.82 -5.54 -16.75
C ASP A 82 20.75 -5.79 -15.22
N GLY A 83 20.11 -6.87 -14.78
CA GLY A 83 20.00 -7.25 -13.37
C GLY A 83 18.56 -7.39 -12.88
N LEU A 84 18.39 -7.37 -11.55
CA LEU A 84 17.07 -7.45 -10.93
C LEU A 84 16.32 -6.12 -11.05
N ARG A 85 15.14 -6.15 -11.67
CA ARG A 85 14.25 -5.01 -11.79
C ARG A 85 12.95 -5.24 -11.03
N ARG A 86 12.49 -4.20 -10.33
CA ARG A 86 11.25 -4.20 -9.55
C ARG A 86 10.21 -3.34 -10.23
N TYR A 87 9.07 -3.93 -10.54
CA TYR A 87 7.90 -3.25 -11.07
C TYR A 87 6.89 -3.13 -9.95
N CYS A 88 6.55 -1.90 -9.60
CA CYS A 88 5.77 -1.59 -8.43
C CYS A 88 4.47 -0.90 -8.80
N HIS A 89 3.39 -1.26 -8.12
CA HIS A 89 2.15 -0.50 -8.10
C HIS A 89 1.85 -0.09 -6.66
N VAL A 90 1.59 1.20 -6.45
CA VAL A 90 1.13 1.78 -5.20
C VAL A 90 -0.19 2.48 -5.48
N GLY A 91 -1.27 2.06 -4.84
CA GLY A 91 -2.59 2.57 -5.12
C GLY A 91 -3.37 3.00 -3.88
N THR A 92 -4.39 3.85 -4.10
CA THR A 92 -5.37 4.24 -3.08
C THR A 92 -6.55 3.27 -3.05
N GLY A 93 -6.88 2.66 -4.18
CA GLY A 93 -8.05 1.81 -4.39
C GLY A 93 -7.81 0.34 -4.09
N ASN A 94 -8.82 -0.28 -3.51
CA ASN A 94 -8.81 -1.73 -3.29
C ASN A 94 -8.77 -2.49 -4.61
N TYR A 95 -8.05 -3.61 -4.63
CA TYR A 95 -8.05 -4.53 -5.80
C TYR A 95 -9.34 -5.34 -5.89
N ASN A 96 -10.48 -4.68 -5.74
CA ASN A 96 -11.80 -5.27 -5.85
C ASN A 96 -12.54 -4.66 -7.05
N PRO A 97 -12.95 -5.46 -8.06
CA PRO A 97 -13.58 -4.96 -9.28
C PRO A 97 -14.89 -4.20 -9.06
N LYS A 98 -15.63 -4.54 -7.99
CA LYS A 98 -16.89 -3.86 -7.67
C LYS A 98 -16.63 -2.46 -7.11
N THR A 99 -15.76 -2.36 -6.11
CA THR A 99 -15.44 -1.06 -5.48
C THR A 99 -14.63 -0.16 -6.39
N ALA A 100 -13.75 -0.70 -7.24
CA ALA A 100 -12.98 0.07 -8.21
C ALA A 100 -13.82 0.82 -9.26
N ARG A 101 -15.09 0.42 -9.43
CA ARG A 101 -16.03 1.14 -10.32
C ARG A 101 -16.79 2.26 -9.62
N LEU A 102 -16.78 2.28 -8.29
CA LEU A 102 -17.55 3.22 -7.47
C LEU A 102 -16.70 4.38 -6.94
N TYR A 103 -15.39 4.21 -6.88
CA TYR A 103 -14.46 5.19 -6.32
C TYR A 103 -13.50 5.69 -7.40
N THR A 104 -13.17 6.97 -7.31
CA THR A 104 -12.06 7.54 -8.07
C THR A 104 -10.78 7.31 -7.28
N ASP A 105 -9.89 6.50 -7.82
CA ASP A 105 -8.66 6.11 -7.18
C ASP A 105 -7.44 6.56 -7.99
N LEU A 106 -6.32 6.73 -7.29
CA LEU A 106 -5.02 7.00 -7.89
C LEU A 106 -4.15 5.75 -7.80
N GLY A 107 -3.34 5.51 -8.82
CA GLY A 107 -2.37 4.43 -8.86
C GLY A 107 -1.06 4.90 -9.49
N LEU A 108 0.05 4.64 -8.80
CA LEU A 108 1.39 4.86 -9.32
C LEU A 108 1.96 3.52 -9.80
N LEU A 109 2.32 3.45 -11.08
CA LEU A 109 3.14 2.37 -11.64
C LEU A 109 4.55 2.90 -11.82
N THR A 110 5.54 2.22 -11.25
CA THR A 110 6.93 2.67 -11.28
C THR A 110 7.92 1.51 -11.24
N CYS A 111 9.10 1.71 -11.81
CA CYS A 111 10.28 0.86 -11.65
C CYS A 111 11.44 1.61 -10.99
N ASP A 112 11.15 2.73 -10.30
CA ASP A 112 12.16 3.46 -9.52
C ASP A 112 12.81 2.51 -8.50
N PRO A 113 14.16 2.40 -8.51
CA PRO A 113 14.85 1.42 -7.67
C PRO A 113 14.70 1.70 -6.18
N VAL A 114 14.57 2.97 -5.79
CA VAL A 114 14.43 3.36 -4.36
C VAL A 114 13.05 2.98 -3.85
N VAL A 115 12.00 3.26 -4.64
CA VAL A 115 10.63 2.85 -4.32
C VAL A 115 10.55 1.31 -4.28
N GLY A 116 11.15 0.61 -5.24
CA GLY A 116 11.18 -0.84 -5.26
C GLY A 116 11.86 -1.44 -4.03
N GLN A 117 13.02 -0.90 -3.63
CA GLN A 117 13.70 -1.34 -2.40
C GLN A 117 12.83 -1.13 -1.15
N ASP A 118 12.15 0.00 -1.06
CA ASP A 118 11.25 0.31 0.05
C ASP A 118 10.05 -0.65 0.08
N LEU A 119 9.46 -0.99 -1.08
CA LEU A 119 8.39 -1.98 -1.15
C LEU A 119 8.88 -3.36 -0.71
N THR A 120 10.02 -3.82 -1.21
CA THR A 120 10.61 -5.10 -0.79
C THR A 120 10.80 -5.14 0.74
N ARG A 121 11.35 -4.07 1.33
CA ARG A 121 11.50 -3.96 2.79
C ARG A 121 10.14 -4.03 3.52
N LEU A 122 9.14 -3.36 2.96
CA LEU A 122 7.79 -3.37 3.55
C LEU A 122 7.16 -4.75 3.48
N PHE A 123 7.24 -5.45 2.34
CA PHE A 123 6.76 -6.82 2.21
C PHE A 123 7.48 -7.77 3.18
N ASN A 124 8.80 -7.64 3.33
CA ASN A 124 9.57 -8.42 4.28
C ASN A 124 9.14 -8.16 5.75
N GLN A 125 8.84 -6.90 6.10
CA GLN A 125 8.29 -6.59 7.43
C GLN A 125 6.89 -7.17 7.65
N LEU A 126 6.04 -7.10 6.64
CA LEU A 126 4.67 -7.60 6.72
C LEU A 126 4.63 -9.14 6.78
N SER A 127 5.61 -9.81 6.20
CA SER A 127 5.77 -11.27 6.26
C SER A 127 6.50 -11.78 7.51
N GLY A 128 6.95 -10.88 8.38
CA GLY A 128 7.65 -11.23 9.61
C GLY A 128 9.14 -11.57 9.48
N TYR A 129 9.70 -11.46 8.26
CA TYR A 129 11.10 -11.84 7.99
C TYR A 129 12.13 -10.73 8.28
N ALA A 130 11.70 -9.50 8.53
CA ALA A 130 12.64 -8.41 8.72
C ALA A 130 12.34 -7.58 9.98
N PRO A 131 13.41 -7.18 10.72
CA PRO A 131 13.29 -6.23 11.80
C PRO A 131 12.86 -4.85 11.25
N LYS A 132 12.56 -3.93 12.16
CA LYS A 132 12.22 -2.53 11.84
C LYS A 132 13.29 -1.92 10.92
N SER A 133 12.94 -1.66 9.67
CA SER A 133 13.80 -0.99 8.69
C SER A 133 13.35 0.45 8.45
N SER A 134 14.27 1.29 7.98
CA SER A 134 14.00 2.63 7.50
C SER A 134 13.56 2.60 6.04
N PHE A 135 12.72 3.57 5.67
CA PHE A 135 12.26 3.78 4.30
C PHE A 135 12.79 5.10 3.76
N HIS A 136 13.10 5.16 2.47
CA HIS A 136 13.64 6.36 1.83
C HIS A 136 12.54 7.23 1.19
N ARG A 137 11.58 6.61 0.52
CA ARG A 137 10.48 7.28 -0.17
C ARG A 137 9.14 7.03 0.49
N LEU A 138 8.91 5.83 1.02
CA LEU A 138 7.65 5.47 1.63
C LEU A 138 7.51 6.05 3.03
N LEU A 139 6.32 6.55 3.32
CA LEU A 139 5.87 6.84 4.68
C LEU A 139 4.94 5.73 5.14
N VAL A 140 5.30 5.05 6.22
CA VAL A 140 4.58 3.86 6.69
C VAL A 140 3.93 4.14 8.05
N ALA A 141 2.59 4.05 8.10
CA ALA A 141 1.84 4.18 9.34
C ALA A 141 2.05 2.93 10.24
N PRO A 142 2.00 3.10 11.58
CA PRO A 142 1.84 4.37 12.31
C PRO A 142 3.17 5.13 12.52
N ARG A 143 4.32 4.57 12.12
CA ARG A 143 5.64 5.02 12.55
C ARG A 143 6.13 6.32 11.91
N THR A 144 6.05 6.44 10.59
CA THR A 144 6.72 7.52 9.84
C THR A 144 5.78 8.49 9.14
N VAL A 145 4.50 8.15 8.95
CA VAL A 145 3.53 8.97 8.20
C VAL A 145 3.37 10.34 8.85
N ARG A 146 3.01 10.39 10.15
CA ARG A 146 2.77 11.67 10.82
C ARG A 146 3.99 12.59 10.80
N THR A 147 5.14 12.06 11.19
CA THR A 147 6.38 12.83 11.23
C THR A 147 6.80 13.30 9.84
N GLY A 148 6.73 12.41 8.85
CA GLY A 148 7.12 12.72 7.48
C GLY A 148 6.20 13.75 6.80
N LEU A 149 4.89 13.70 7.07
CA LEU A 149 3.95 14.70 6.57
C LEU A 149 4.19 16.08 7.23
N ILE A 150 4.35 16.12 8.55
CA ILE A 150 4.67 17.38 9.26
C ILE A 150 5.96 18.01 8.74
N GLN A 151 6.99 17.20 8.46
CA GLN A 151 8.24 17.71 7.89
C GLN A 151 8.03 18.34 6.50
N ARG A 152 7.19 17.73 5.65
CA ARG A 152 6.87 18.27 4.33
C ARG A 152 6.08 19.58 4.43
N ILE A 153 5.07 19.63 5.31
CA ILE A 153 4.28 20.83 5.56
C ILE A 153 5.19 21.99 6.03
N ARG A 154 6.09 21.73 6.99
CA ARG A 154 7.05 22.74 7.46
C ARG A 154 7.95 23.24 6.33
N ARG A 155 8.44 22.35 5.48
CA ARG A 155 9.25 22.74 4.33
C ARG A 155 8.50 23.67 3.38
N GLU A 156 7.23 23.45 3.16
CA GLU A 156 6.38 24.32 2.33
C GLU A 156 6.08 25.65 3.05
N GLU A 157 5.83 25.64 4.36
CA GLU A 157 5.72 26.86 5.17
C GLU A 157 6.98 27.74 5.06
N ASP A 158 8.17 27.13 5.19
CA ASP A 158 9.46 27.82 5.11
C ASP A 158 9.79 28.31 3.69
N ALA A 159 9.31 27.63 2.66
CA ALA A 159 9.54 27.97 1.27
C ALA A 159 8.65 29.14 0.76
N ARG A 160 7.53 29.41 1.43
CA ARG A 160 6.54 30.43 1.03
C ARG A 160 7.10 31.85 0.85
N PRO A 161 7.97 32.38 1.73
CA PRO A 161 8.52 33.72 1.55
C PRO A 161 9.38 33.85 0.28
N ARG A 162 9.83 32.73 -0.28
CA ARG A 162 10.77 32.69 -1.42
C ARG A 162 10.11 32.30 -2.75
N ARG A 163 8.84 31.84 -2.75
CA ARG A 163 8.13 31.41 -3.94
C ARG A 163 6.67 31.85 -3.88
N GLN A 164 6.27 32.67 -4.81
CA GLN A 164 4.86 32.85 -5.12
C GLN A 164 4.35 31.53 -5.70
N GLY A 165 3.64 30.74 -4.91
CA GLY A 165 3.05 29.47 -5.32
C GLY A 165 3.72 28.19 -4.81
N GLY A 166 3.85 28.04 -3.50
CA GLY A 166 4.10 26.74 -2.86
C GLY A 166 2.87 25.82 -3.09
N LEU A 167 3.07 24.66 -3.65
CA LEU A 167 2.01 23.64 -3.79
C LEU A 167 1.93 22.83 -2.50
N ASP A 168 0.76 22.85 -1.87
CA ASP A 168 0.46 21.91 -0.79
C ASP A 168 0.20 20.52 -1.40
N GLN A 169 1.13 19.63 -1.22
CA GLN A 169 1.06 18.27 -1.78
C GLN A 169 0.27 17.29 -0.92
N ASP A 170 -0.18 17.71 0.27
CA ASP A 170 -0.80 16.81 1.24
C ASP A 170 -2.28 17.12 1.48
N GLN A 171 -3.12 16.69 0.57
CA GLN A 171 -4.55 16.55 0.85
C GLN A 171 -4.85 15.19 1.48
N GLY A 172 -5.01 15.16 2.78
CA GLY A 172 -5.89 14.19 3.37
C GLY A 172 -5.40 13.04 4.14
N GLN A 173 -5.09 13.05 5.30
CA GLN A 173 -5.25 12.14 6.45
C GLN A 173 -4.54 12.60 7.72
N LEU A 174 -4.22 13.88 7.82
CA LEU A 174 -3.65 14.51 9.02
C LEU A 174 -4.70 14.72 10.16
N HIS A 175 -5.83 14.05 10.10
CA HIS A 175 -7.03 14.40 10.86
C HIS A 175 -7.03 14.05 12.35
N ARG A 176 -5.91 13.77 12.99
CA ARG A 176 -5.89 13.37 14.39
C ARG A 176 -5.14 14.28 15.36
N GLY A 177 -4.96 15.55 15.06
CA GLY A 177 -4.35 16.46 16.01
C GLY A 177 -4.68 17.93 15.73
N ARG A 178 -5.07 18.72 16.78
CA ARG A 178 -5.30 20.16 16.63
C ARG A 178 -4.07 20.92 16.12
N GLU A 179 -2.89 20.44 16.42
CA GLU A 179 -1.62 21.03 15.99
C GLU A 179 -1.37 20.78 14.50
N ASP A 180 -1.68 19.59 14.02
CA ASP A 180 -1.52 19.21 12.61
C ASP A 180 -2.47 20.01 11.71
N HIS A 181 -3.71 20.23 12.15
CA HIS A 181 -4.67 21.11 11.47
C HIS A 181 -4.19 22.57 11.42
N ARG A 182 -3.69 23.12 12.52
CA ARG A 182 -3.18 24.49 12.53
C ARG A 182 -2.02 24.70 11.57
N ARG A 183 -1.12 23.72 11.43
CA ARG A 183 0.01 23.75 10.49
C ARG A 183 -0.45 23.68 9.05
N LEU A 184 -1.38 22.77 8.74
CA LEU A 184 -1.99 22.68 7.42
C LEU A 184 -2.67 23.99 7.03
N TYR A 185 -3.47 24.58 7.92
CA TYR A 185 -4.12 25.86 7.66
C TYR A 185 -3.14 27.02 7.48
N ARG A 186 -1.97 27.03 8.15
CA ARG A 186 -0.95 28.04 7.90
C ARG A 186 -0.32 27.84 6.52
N ALA A 187 -0.05 26.61 6.12
CA ALA A 187 0.49 26.30 4.80
C ALA A 187 -0.46 26.71 3.65
N LEU A 188 -1.75 26.64 3.86
CA LEU A 188 -2.81 26.99 2.88
C LEU A 188 -3.19 28.47 2.85
N ARG A 189 -2.79 29.30 3.82
CA ARG A 189 -3.15 30.74 3.82
C ARG A 189 -2.47 31.46 2.64
N PRO A 190 -3.21 32.26 1.86
CA PRO A 190 -2.58 33.18 0.89
C PRO A 190 -1.66 34.15 1.63
N ALA A 191 -0.54 34.50 1.01
CA ALA A 191 0.44 35.45 1.51
C ALA A 191 -0.15 36.85 1.58
#